data_8e357923b6994669e1c6c86768ed7ff1
#
_entry.id   8e357923b6994669e1c6c86768ed7ff1
#
_cell.length_a   1.000
_cell.length_b   1.000
_cell.length_c   1.000
_cell.angle_alpha   90.00
_cell.angle_beta   90.00
_cell.angle_gamma   90.00
#
_symmetry.space_group_name_H-M   'P 1'
#
loop_
_entity.id
_entity.type
_entity.pdbx_description
1 polymer ?
#
loop_
_entity_poly.entity_id
_entity_poly.type
_entity_poly.pdbx_seq_one_letter_code
_entity_poly.pdbx_strand_id
1 'polypeptide(L)'
;MFEKKYDVIVVGGGHAGAEAAAAAANMGSSTLLVTMNLQTIGQMSCNPAMGGIAKGQIVREIDALGGYSGIVSDLSAIQFKMLNKSKGPAMWSPRTQNDRMRFAEEWRLALERTPKVDFYQEMVKEILVEKDKVVGVRTSLGIDIKADSVVLTNGTFLNGLIHIGDKQFGGGRAGEKSATGITEQLATYGFESGRMKTGTPPRVDGRSLDYSRMIVQPGDEYPEKFSYTNTPLLKVQRDCHMAHTSALVHDLLREGFDRSPMFNGRIKSIGPRYCPSIEDKINRFADKDSHQIFVEPEGWDTVEVYVNGFSTSLPEDVQFKALRSVVGFENVKFFRPGYAIEYDYFPPTQLRHTLETKVIENLYFAGQINGTTGYEEAASQGLMAGINAHLKINELPPFILKRDEAYIGVLIDDLITKGTEEPYRMFTSRAEYRTLLRQDNADLRLTPKGFAIGLAKEDRLRKMEEKEKNSNAFINFFKTTSFAPEDINPILDSVSSAPVKQADKMHKVFSRPNVTMEHMLQLSEVSDFVKEHKLNREVLEQAEIQVKYSGYIQKEKKNADKLQRLENIKIHEDFDYSKLKSLSYEAREKLQAIRPVTISQASRISGVSPSDISVLLVFMGR
;
A
#
# COMPACT_ATOMS: atom_id res chain seq x y z
N MET A 1 27.59 21.77 -13.10
CA MET A 1 26.66 20.80 -13.65
C MET A 1 25.24 21.11 -13.20
N PHE A 2 25.00 21.39 -11.95
CA PHE A 2 23.69 21.79 -11.41
C PHE A 2 23.72 23.27 -11.00
N GLU A 3 23.63 24.17 -11.98
CA GLU A 3 23.51 25.62 -11.74
C GLU A 3 22.09 26.02 -11.31
N LYS A 4 21.10 25.18 -11.67
CA LYS A 4 19.69 25.37 -11.36
C LYS A 4 19.36 24.80 -9.98
N LYS A 5 18.66 25.56 -9.17
CA LYS A 5 17.99 25.06 -7.96
C LYS A 5 16.69 24.37 -8.33
N TYR A 6 16.42 23.21 -7.75
CA TYR A 6 15.16 22.49 -7.90
C TYR A 6 14.16 22.93 -6.82
N ASP A 7 12.87 22.76 -7.12
CA ASP A 7 11.83 22.92 -6.10
C ASP A 7 11.84 21.72 -5.14
N VAL A 8 11.91 20.50 -5.70
CA VAL A 8 11.91 19.26 -4.94
C VAL A 8 13.02 18.32 -5.43
N ILE A 9 13.81 17.79 -4.51
CA ILE A 9 14.69 16.63 -4.79
C ILE A 9 14.10 15.40 -4.10
N VAL A 10 13.95 14.32 -4.86
CA VAL A 10 13.55 13.01 -4.36
C VAL A 10 14.75 12.07 -4.38
N VAL A 11 15.10 11.50 -3.23
CA VAL A 11 16.24 10.59 -3.05
C VAL A 11 15.75 9.16 -2.98
N GLY A 12 16.08 8.36 -3.99
CA GLY A 12 15.65 6.96 -4.14
C GLY A 12 14.56 6.80 -5.18
N GLY A 13 14.73 5.85 -6.10
CA GLY A 13 13.82 5.58 -7.23
C GLY A 13 12.87 4.39 -7.00
N GLY A 14 12.59 4.00 -5.74
CA GLY A 14 11.62 2.96 -5.44
C GLY A 14 10.16 3.45 -5.61
N HIS A 15 9.18 2.64 -5.18
CA HIS A 15 7.75 2.98 -5.31
C HIS A 15 7.39 4.32 -4.67
N ALA A 16 7.96 4.62 -3.49
CA ALA A 16 7.75 5.91 -2.82
C ALA A 16 8.36 7.08 -3.61
N GLY A 17 9.60 6.92 -4.07
CA GLY A 17 10.29 7.99 -4.81
C GLY A 17 9.66 8.25 -6.18
N ALA A 18 9.23 7.21 -6.87
CA ALA A 18 8.56 7.34 -8.16
C ALA A 18 7.23 8.11 -8.04
N GLU A 19 6.39 7.77 -7.06
CA GLU A 19 5.14 8.52 -6.81
C GLU A 19 5.40 9.94 -6.31
N ALA A 20 6.41 10.15 -5.43
CA ALA A 20 6.73 11.48 -4.93
C ALA A 20 7.20 12.42 -6.07
N ALA A 21 8.06 11.92 -6.94
CA ALA A 21 8.56 12.69 -8.08
C ALA A 21 7.43 13.01 -9.07
N ALA A 22 6.60 12.01 -9.42
CA ALA A 22 5.45 12.21 -10.30
C ALA A 22 4.46 13.23 -9.72
N ALA A 23 4.12 13.12 -8.43
CA ALA A 23 3.17 14.00 -7.77
C ALA A 23 3.66 15.46 -7.77
N ALA A 24 4.87 15.71 -7.26
CA ALA A 24 5.43 17.06 -7.19
C ALA A 24 5.53 17.71 -8.58
N ALA A 25 6.00 16.97 -9.58
CA ALA A 25 6.15 17.46 -10.95
C ALA A 25 4.80 17.73 -11.64
N ASN A 26 3.82 16.82 -11.50
CA ASN A 26 2.48 17.00 -12.07
C ASN A 26 1.71 18.18 -11.46
N MET A 27 2.02 18.55 -10.23
CA MET A 27 1.50 19.76 -9.58
C MET A 27 2.25 21.03 -9.97
N GLY A 28 3.41 20.92 -10.63
CA GLY A 28 4.12 22.07 -11.22
C GLY A 28 5.53 22.32 -10.70
N SER A 29 6.04 21.58 -9.70
CA SER A 29 7.40 21.72 -9.19
C SER A 29 8.45 21.17 -10.14
N SER A 30 9.57 21.89 -10.29
CA SER A 30 10.78 21.34 -10.90
C SER A 30 11.36 20.28 -9.96
N THR A 31 11.41 19.04 -10.42
CA THR A 31 11.70 17.90 -9.56
C THR A 31 12.90 17.12 -10.08
N LEU A 32 13.88 16.83 -9.22
CA LEU A 32 15.00 15.96 -9.53
C LEU A 32 14.85 14.64 -8.77
N LEU A 33 14.80 13.52 -9.51
CA LEU A 33 14.90 12.17 -8.94
C LEU A 33 16.36 11.71 -8.96
N VAL A 34 16.95 11.59 -7.78
CA VAL A 34 18.32 11.04 -7.61
C VAL A 34 18.23 9.60 -7.17
N THR A 35 18.78 8.69 -7.95
CA THR A 35 18.78 7.25 -7.63
C THR A 35 20.08 6.60 -8.03
N MET A 36 20.48 5.54 -7.32
CA MET A 36 21.72 4.82 -7.60
C MET A 36 21.67 4.05 -8.92
N ASN A 37 20.49 3.70 -9.40
CA ASN A 37 20.30 2.97 -10.64
C ASN A 37 18.98 3.34 -11.32
N LEU A 38 19.06 4.01 -12.46
CA LEU A 38 17.89 4.41 -13.25
C LEU A 38 17.11 3.23 -13.85
N GLN A 39 17.74 2.09 -14.05
CA GLN A 39 17.08 0.91 -14.64
C GLN A 39 16.22 0.15 -13.62
N THR A 40 16.34 0.47 -12.33
CA THR A 40 15.62 -0.19 -11.26
C THR A 40 14.57 0.70 -10.59
N ILE A 41 14.17 1.79 -11.26
CA ILE A 41 13.06 2.65 -10.82
C ILE A 41 11.78 1.81 -10.69
N GLY A 42 11.11 1.92 -9.54
CA GLY A 42 9.88 1.17 -9.26
C GLY A 42 10.03 -0.34 -9.20
N GLN A 43 11.26 -0.88 -9.18
CA GLN A 43 11.48 -2.33 -9.26
C GLN A 43 10.83 -3.09 -8.10
N MET A 44 10.12 -4.17 -8.44
CA MET A 44 9.56 -5.12 -7.49
C MET A 44 10.67 -6.04 -6.93
N SER A 45 11.25 -5.65 -5.80
CA SER A 45 12.38 -6.37 -5.18
C SER A 45 11.98 -7.66 -4.48
N CYS A 46 10.72 -7.75 -4.07
CA CYS A 46 10.11 -8.92 -3.42
C CYS A 46 9.15 -9.61 -4.40
N ASN A 47 7.90 -9.89 -4.02
CA ASN A 47 6.94 -10.55 -4.91
C ASN A 47 6.55 -9.65 -6.10
N PRO A 48 6.36 -10.22 -7.30
CA PRO A 48 5.97 -9.46 -8.49
C PRO A 48 4.45 -9.25 -8.53
N ALA A 49 3.91 -8.59 -7.52
CA ALA A 49 2.46 -8.38 -7.39
C ALA A 49 2.14 -7.03 -6.73
N MET A 50 1.04 -6.42 -7.15
CA MET A 50 0.47 -5.21 -6.56
C MET A 50 -0.92 -5.48 -5.98
N GLY A 51 -1.25 -4.80 -4.90
CA GLY A 51 -2.55 -4.93 -4.24
C GLY A 51 -2.64 -6.12 -3.28
N GLY A 52 -3.85 -6.65 -3.15
CA GLY A 52 -4.19 -7.61 -2.12
C GLY A 52 -4.93 -6.97 -0.94
N ILE A 53 -5.10 -7.72 0.15
CA ILE A 53 -5.95 -7.33 1.30
C ILE A 53 -5.54 -5.97 1.86
N ALA A 54 -6.45 -5.00 1.86
CA ALA A 54 -6.27 -3.58 2.18
C ALA A 54 -5.34 -2.81 1.23
N LYS A 55 -4.41 -3.48 0.60
CA LYS A 55 -3.42 -2.86 -0.29
C LYS A 55 -3.99 -2.49 -1.65
N GLY A 56 -4.90 -3.33 -2.18
CA GLY A 56 -5.64 -3.01 -3.39
C GLY A 56 -6.47 -1.73 -3.25
N GLN A 57 -7.05 -1.49 -2.07
CA GLN A 57 -7.72 -0.24 -1.76
C GLN A 57 -6.76 0.96 -1.83
N ILE A 58 -5.55 0.83 -1.28
CA ILE A 58 -4.52 1.88 -1.35
C ILE A 58 -4.14 2.20 -2.80
N VAL A 59 -3.94 1.19 -3.65
CA VAL A 59 -3.62 1.42 -5.07
C VAL A 59 -4.74 2.18 -5.78
N ARG A 60 -6.00 1.82 -5.51
CA ARG A 60 -7.17 2.54 -6.05
C ARG A 60 -7.23 3.99 -5.53
N GLU A 61 -6.85 4.24 -4.28
CA GLU A 61 -6.80 5.58 -3.69
C GLU A 61 -5.66 6.43 -4.28
N ILE A 62 -4.48 5.84 -4.50
CA ILE A 62 -3.36 6.48 -5.21
C ILE A 62 -3.80 6.91 -6.61
N ASP A 63 -4.42 6.00 -7.36
CA ASP A 63 -4.91 6.29 -8.71
C ASP A 63 -6.00 7.37 -8.70
N ALA A 64 -6.96 7.30 -7.79
CA ALA A 64 -8.03 8.29 -7.65
C ALA A 64 -7.50 9.72 -7.41
N LEU A 65 -6.42 9.86 -6.65
CA LEU A 65 -5.74 11.15 -6.41
C LEU A 65 -4.93 11.65 -7.61
N GLY A 66 -4.62 10.79 -8.58
CA GLY A 66 -3.82 11.14 -9.75
C GLY A 66 -2.41 10.53 -9.79
N GLY A 67 -2.09 9.58 -8.89
CA GLY A 67 -0.85 8.82 -8.89
C GLY A 67 -0.77 7.78 -10.02
N TYR A 68 0.36 7.14 -10.18
CA TYR A 68 0.69 6.28 -11.31
C TYR A 68 0.73 4.79 -11.00
N SER A 69 0.80 4.38 -9.73
CA SER A 69 0.92 2.96 -9.35
C SER A 69 -0.18 2.07 -9.95
N GLY A 70 -1.43 2.56 -10.00
CA GLY A 70 -2.54 1.83 -10.63
C GLY A 70 -2.35 1.65 -12.13
N ILE A 71 -1.92 2.71 -12.82
CA ILE A 71 -1.66 2.70 -14.27
C ILE A 71 -0.54 1.72 -14.62
N VAL A 72 0.59 1.83 -13.92
CA VAL A 72 1.75 0.95 -14.15
C VAL A 72 1.44 -0.50 -13.84
N SER A 73 0.63 -0.74 -12.79
CA SER A 73 0.17 -2.08 -12.44
C SER A 73 -0.67 -2.70 -13.55
N ASP A 74 -1.62 -1.94 -14.13
CA ASP A 74 -2.46 -2.43 -15.24
C ASP A 74 -1.64 -2.72 -16.51
N LEU A 75 -0.69 -1.83 -16.86
CA LEU A 75 0.14 -1.97 -18.05
C LEU A 75 1.11 -3.16 -18.00
N SER A 76 1.49 -3.59 -16.81
CA SER A 76 2.41 -4.70 -16.58
C SER A 76 1.76 -5.97 -16.01
N ALA A 77 0.43 -5.96 -15.82
CA ALA A 77 -0.29 -7.09 -15.25
C ALA A 77 -0.20 -8.35 -16.13
N ILE A 78 -0.03 -9.51 -15.49
CA ILE A 78 -0.10 -10.83 -16.12
C ILE A 78 -1.24 -11.68 -15.56
N GLN A 79 -1.79 -11.32 -14.41
CA GLN A 79 -2.98 -11.93 -13.80
C GLN A 79 -3.70 -10.90 -12.93
N PHE A 80 -5.02 -10.99 -12.88
CA PHE A 80 -5.85 -10.20 -11.96
C PHE A 80 -6.73 -11.11 -11.12
N LYS A 81 -6.86 -10.77 -9.84
CA LYS A 81 -7.76 -11.46 -8.92
C LYS A 81 -8.38 -10.50 -7.90
N MET A 82 -9.70 -10.51 -7.76
CA MET A 82 -10.40 -9.84 -6.68
C MET A 82 -10.43 -10.75 -5.46
N LEU A 83 -9.65 -10.43 -4.43
CA LEU A 83 -9.62 -11.20 -3.19
C LEU A 83 -10.83 -10.88 -2.30
N ASN A 84 -11.21 -11.84 -1.47
CA ASN A 84 -12.31 -11.72 -0.49
C ASN A 84 -13.69 -11.42 -1.10
N LYS A 85 -13.98 -11.82 -2.33
CA LYS A 85 -15.33 -11.64 -2.95
C LYS A 85 -16.46 -12.14 -2.06
N SER A 86 -16.28 -13.29 -1.40
CA SER A 86 -17.30 -13.88 -0.51
C SER A 86 -17.55 -13.10 0.78
N LYS A 87 -16.69 -12.13 1.14
CA LYS A 87 -16.79 -11.37 2.40
C LYS A 87 -17.48 -10.01 2.24
N GLY A 88 -17.96 -9.72 1.04
CA GLY A 88 -18.66 -8.48 0.71
C GLY A 88 -17.75 -7.30 0.33
N PRO A 89 -18.34 -6.22 -0.23
CA PRO A 89 -17.61 -5.13 -0.89
C PRO A 89 -16.60 -4.39 -0.01
N ALA A 90 -16.86 -4.28 1.28
CA ALA A 90 -15.93 -3.65 2.24
C ALA A 90 -14.59 -4.41 2.36
N MET A 91 -14.55 -5.68 1.95
CA MET A 91 -13.38 -6.55 2.02
C MET A 91 -12.79 -6.87 0.64
N TRP A 92 -13.46 -6.51 -0.45
CA TRP A 92 -12.96 -6.73 -1.80
C TRP A 92 -11.65 -6.01 -2.00
N SER A 93 -10.66 -6.76 -2.44
CA SER A 93 -9.29 -6.27 -2.51
C SER A 93 -8.66 -6.72 -3.84
N PRO A 94 -8.54 -5.82 -4.82
CA PRO A 94 -7.94 -6.15 -6.11
C PRO A 94 -6.45 -6.46 -5.95
N ARG A 95 -5.97 -7.45 -6.70
CA ARG A 95 -4.57 -7.86 -6.77
C ARG A 95 -4.20 -8.19 -8.21
N THR A 96 -3.07 -7.67 -8.67
CA THR A 96 -2.43 -8.09 -9.91
C THR A 96 -1.16 -8.85 -9.62
N GLN A 97 -0.89 -9.90 -10.40
CA GLN A 97 0.44 -10.40 -10.63
C GLN A 97 1.02 -9.62 -11.80
N ASN A 98 2.28 -9.20 -11.71
CA ASN A 98 2.87 -8.30 -12.69
C ASN A 98 4.13 -8.89 -13.33
N ASP A 99 4.38 -8.51 -14.58
CA ASP A 99 5.68 -8.67 -15.20
C ASP A 99 6.66 -7.68 -14.55
N ARG A 100 7.62 -8.20 -13.81
CA ARG A 100 8.54 -7.42 -12.99
C ARG A 100 9.43 -6.47 -13.81
N MET A 101 9.90 -6.93 -14.97
CA MET A 101 10.75 -6.11 -15.84
C MET A 101 9.92 -5.01 -16.48
N ARG A 102 8.76 -5.36 -17.01
CA ARG A 102 7.83 -4.42 -17.62
C ARG A 102 7.30 -3.40 -16.61
N PHE A 103 7.06 -3.79 -15.37
CA PHE A 103 6.65 -2.87 -14.32
C PHE A 103 7.69 -1.76 -14.06
N ALA A 104 8.98 -2.11 -13.99
CA ALA A 104 10.04 -1.13 -13.83
C ALA A 104 10.21 -0.26 -15.08
N GLU A 105 10.09 -0.83 -16.27
CA GLU A 105 10.13 -0.11 -17.54
C GLU A 105 8.99 0.91 -17.64
N GLU A 106 7.76 0.49 -17.36
CA GLU A 106 6.58 1.38 -17.40
C GLU A 106 6.69 2.52 -16.39
N TRP A 107 7.22 2.28 -15.18
CA TRP A 107 7.54 3.33 -14.23
C TRP A 107 8.55 4.33 -14.77
N ARG A 108 9.65 3.81 -15.34
CA ARG A 108 10.68 4.64 -15.93
C ARG A 108 10.10 5.54 -17.03
N LEU A 109 9.37 4.95 -17.96
CA LEU A 109 8.76 5.66 -19.08
C LEU A 109 7.68 6.66 -18.63
N ALA A 110 6.88 6.30 -17.60
CA ALA A 110 5.89 7.21 -17.03
C ALA A 110 6.55 8.48 -16.47
N LEU A 111 7.64 8.33 -15.73
CA LEU A 111 8.39 9.47 -15.19
C LEU A 111 9.10 10.28 -16.27
N GLU A 112 9.70 9.64 -17.29
CA GLU A 112 10.33 10.34 -18.42
C GLU A 112 9.34 11.17 -19.24
N ARG A 113 8.08 10.73 -19.30
CA ARG A 113 6.97 11.45 -19.97
C ARG A 113 6.35 12.53 -19.07
N THR A 114 6.69 12.55 -17.77
CA THR A 114 6.16 13.55 -16.86
C THR A 114 6.99 14.84 -16.97
N PRO A 115 6.38 15.96 -17.40
CA PRO A 115 7.09 17.22 -17.50
C PRO A 115 7.69 17.64 -16.14
N LYS A 116 8.84 18.32 -16.18
CA LYS A 116 9.56 18.82 -15.00
C LYS A 116 10.19 17.76 -14.09
N VAL A 117 10.25 16.49 -14.49
CA VAL A 117 11.05 15.46 -13.83
C VAL A 117 12.41 15.38 -14.52
N ASP A 118 13.47 15.69 -13.79
CA ASP A 118 14.86 15.44 -14.18
C ASP A 118 15.39 14.23 -13.40
N PHE A 119 16.42 13.58 -13.95
CA PHE A 119 17.02 12.37 -13.37
C PHE A 119 18.50 12.55 -13.16
N TYR A 120 19.01 12.00 -12.06
CA TYR A 120 20.43 11.90 -11.83
C TYR A 120 20.79 10.56 -11.21
N GLN A 121 21.68 9.80 -11.88
CA GLN A 121 22.11 8.51 -11.37
C GLN A 121 23.33 8.69 -10.48
N GLU A 122 23.09 8.80 -9.17
CA GLU A 122 24.15 8.90 -8.17
C GLU A 122 23.58 8.53 -6.77
N MET A 123 24.46 8.25 -5.84
CA MET A 123 24.12 8.07 -4.44
C MET A 123 24.15 9.42 -3.71
N VAL A 124 23.11 9.73 -2.98
CA VAL A 124 23.10 10.86 -2.04
C VAL A 124 23.71 10.39 -0.72
N LYS A 125 24.70 11.13 -0.24
CA LYS A 125 25.44 10.83 0.99
C LYS A 125 25.09 11.77 2.15
N GLU A 126 24.75 13.01 1.85
CA GLU A 126 24.44 14.03 2.85
C GLU A 126 23.25 14.90 2.44
N ILE A 127 22.54 15.42 3.43
CA ILE A 127 21.51 16.43 3.29
C ILE A 127 22.14 17.77 3.65
N LEU A 128 21.93 18.78 2.82
CA LEU A 128 22.39 20.13 3.09
C LEU A 128 21.33 20.86 3.91
N VAL A 129 21.72 21.34 5.10
CA VAL A 129 20.80 22.01 6.05
C VAL A 129 21.37 23.36 6.44
N GLU A 130 20.55 24.41 6.37
CA GLU A 130 20.85 25.76 6.83
C GLU A 130 19.73 26.23 7.76
N LYS A 131 20.05 26.62 8.99
CA LYS A 131 19.09 27.14 9.99
C LYS A 131 17.86 26.22 10.15
N ASP A 132 18.11 24.93 10.37
CA ASP A 132 17.09 23.89 10.57
C ASP A 132 16.15 23.67 9.36
N LYS A 133 16.54 24.14 8.18
CA LYS A 133 15.83 23.96 6.92
C LYS A 133 16.71 23.24 5.91
N VAL A 134 16.15 22.26 5.19
CA VAL A 134 16.87 21.61 4.10
C VAL A 134 17.04 22.58 2.92
N VAL A 135 18.24 22.60 2.33
CA VAL A 135 18.57 23.45 1.18
C VAL A 135 19.12 22.66 -0.01
N GLY A 136 19.18 21.35 0.09
CA GLY A 136 19.63 20.47 -0.97
C GLY A 136 20.23 19.16 -0.47
N VAL A 137 21.00 18.51 -1.35
CA VAL A 137 21.69 17.26 -1.07
C VAL A 137 23.12 17.30 -1.60
N ARG A 138 24.01 16.47 -1.01
CA ARG A 138 25.35 16.20 -1.52
C ARG A 138 25.47 14.76 -1.96
N THR A 139 25.99 14.58 -3.16
CA THR A 139 26.22 13.25 -3.72
C THR A 139 27.50 12.60 -3.20
N SER A 140 27.70 11.32 -3.45
CA SER A 140 28.93 10.59 -3.09
C SER A 140 30.17 11.12 -3.82
N LEU A 141 30.00 11.78 -4.96
CA LEU A 141 31.06 12.46 -5.71
C LEU A 141 31.36 13.89 -5.21
N GLY A 142 30.69 14.33 -4.11
CA GLY A 142 30.89 15.65 -3.53
C GLY A 142 30.20 16.80 -4.27
N ILE A 143 29.20 16.50 -5.13
CA ILE A 143 28.43 17.50 -5.85
C ILE A 143 27.26 17.96 -4.99
N ASP A 144 27.14 19.25 -4.75
CA ASP A 144 26.02 19.87 -4.07
C ASP A 144 24.93 20.23 -5.08
N ILE A 145 23.70 19.77 -4.80
CA ILE A 145 22.51 20.06 -5.61
C ILE A 145 21.50 20.76 -4.72
N LYS A 146 21.13 21.98 -5.06
CA LYS A 146 20.25 22.83 -4.27
C LYS A 146 18.78 22.53 -4.53
N ALA A 147 17.97 22.57 -3.47
CA ALA A 147 16.51 22.45 -3.55
C ALA A 147 15.82 23.19 -2.41
N ASP A 148 14.53 23.49 -2.58
CA ASP A 148 13.67 24.04 -1.53
C ASP A 148 13.12 22.95 -0.61
N SER A 149 13.00 21.71 -1.11
CA SER A 149 12.49 20.56 -0.36
C SER A 149 13.20 19.29 -0.77
N VAL A 150 13.33 18.34 0.17
CA VAL A 150 13.92 17.02 -0.06
C VAL A 150 13.00 15.92 0.49
N VAL A 151 12.76 14.89 -0.31
CA VAL A 151 12.01 13.70 0.08
C VAL A 151 12.95 12.49 0.10
N LEU A 152 13.16 11.89 1.27
CA LEU A 152 13.97 10.68 1.43
C LEU A 152 13.10 9.43 1.30
N THR A 153 13.49 8.55 0.39
CA THR A 153 12.78 7.29 0.09
C THR A 153 13.73 6.10 -0.06
N ASN A 154 14.67 6.00 0.84
CA ASN A 154 15.85 5.11 0.73
C ASN A 154 15.54 3.60 0.78
N GLY A 155 14.33 3.18 1.11
CA GLY A 155 13.94 1.76 1.13
C GLY A 155 14.79 0.92 2.08
N THR A 156 15.37 -0.17 1.56
CA THR A 156 16.24 -1.08 2.31
C THR A 156 17.74 -0.72 2.19
N PHE A 157 18.07 0.48 1.68
CA PHE A 157 19.44 0.82 1.30
C PHE A 157 20.24 1.49 2.41
N LEU A 158 19.61 2.22 3.36
CA LEU A 158 20.33 2.88 4.46
C LEU A 158 21.02 1.83 5.35
N ASN A 159 22.36 1.83 5.31
CA ASN A 159 23.21 0.87 6.00
C ASN A 159 22.74 -0.59 5.79
N GLY A 160 22.28 -0.86 4.55
CA GLY A 160 21.73 -2.15 4.17
C GLY A 160 22.74 -3.27 4.31
N LEU A 161 22.31 -4.39 4.92
CA LEU A 161 23.16 -5.54 5.21
C LEU A 161 22.43 -6.84 4.86
N ILE A 162 22.96 -7.58 3.90
CA ILE A 162 22.38 -8.83 3.40
C ILE A 162 22.98 -10.01 4.15
N HIS A 163 22.14 -10.98 4.51
CA HIS A 163 22.49 -12.19 5.24
C HIS A 163 22.03 -13.44 4.47
N ILE A 164 22.93 -14.39 4.27
CA ILE A 164 22.66 -15.72 3.73
C ILE A 164 23.47 -16.73 4.55
N GLY A 165 22.81 -17.43 5.47
CA GLY A 165 23.48 -18.32 6.42
C GLY A 165 24.61 -17.61 7.16
N ASP A 166 25.82 -18.16 7.05
CA ASP A 166 27.02 -17.61 7.70
C ASP A 166 27.60 -16.38 7.01
N LYS A 167 27.13 -16.05 5.80
CA LYS A 167 27.65 -14.95 4.99
C LYS A 167 26.89 -13.67 5.23
N GLN A 168 27.65 -12.55 5.23
CA GLN A 168 27.12 -11.21 5.46
C GLN A 168 27.87 -10.22 4.58
N PHE A 169 27.15 -9.32 3.90
CA PHE A 169 27.76 -8.30 3.05
C PHE A 169 26.86 -7.07 2.91
N GLY A 170 27.48 -5.91 2.73
CA GLY A 170 26.75 -4.65 2.52
C GLY A 170 25.99 -4.64 1.21
N GLY A 171 24.74 -4.19 1.25
CA GLY A 171 23.89 -4.05 0.06
C GLY A 171 22.47 -3.65 0.44
N GLY A 172 21.83 -2.87 -0.41
CA GLY A 172 20.40 -2.54 -0.25
C GLY A 172 19.48 -3.57 -0.90
N ARG A 173 20.02 -4.31 -1.87
CA ARG A 173 19.40 -5.41 -2.61
C ARG A 173 20.51 -6.27 -3.21
N ALA A 174 20.22 -7.54 -3.54
CA ALA A 174 21.21 -8.41 -4.16
C ALA A 174 21.81 -7.77 -5.43
N GLY A 175 23.14 -7.63 -5.47
CA GLY A 175 23.86 -6.98 -6.56
C GLY A 175 23.94 -5.45 -6.51
N GLU A 176 23.36 -4.80 -5.51
CA GLU A 176 23.39 -3.33 -5.37
C GLU A 176 24.01 -2.92 -4.04
N LYS A 177 24.79 -1.82 -4.06
CA LYS A 177 25.46 -1.27 -2.87
C LYS A 177 24.47 -0.72 -1.86
N SER A 178 24.86 -0.66 -0.58
CA SER A 178 24.14 0.09 0.46
C SER A 178 24.42 1.60 0.33
N ALA A 179 23.47 2.42 0.82
CA ALA A 179 23.67 3.86 1.01
C ALA A 179 24.11 4.13 2.45
N THR A 180 25.15 4.94 2.63
CA THR A 180 25.74 5.28 3.93
C THR A 180 25.89 6.78 4.09
N GLY A 181 25.95 7.26 5.33
CA GLY A 181 26.19 8.68 5.66
C GLY A 181 24.95 9.43 6.13
N ILE A 182 23.78 9.18 5.54
CA ILE A 182 22.54 9.88 5.87
C ILE A 182 22.07 9.55 7.30
N THR A 183 22.08 8.30 7.72
CA THR A 183 21.66 7.92 9.08
C THR A 183 22.53 8.59 10.14
N GLU A 184 23.84 8.53 9.96
CA GLU A 184 24.81 9.11 10.87
C GLU A 184 24.66 10.63 10.94
N GLN A 185 24.44 11.28 9.80
CA GLN A 185 24.19 12.71 9.75
C GLN A 185 22.88 13.09 10.46
N LEU A 186 21.78 12.41 10.17
CA LEU A 186 20.49 12.69 10.82
C LEU A 186 20.54 12.51 12.33
N ALA A 187 21.34 11.55 12.84
CA ALA A 187 21.57 11.38 14.26
C ALA A 187 22.21 12.63 14.91
N THR A 188 23.07 13.36 14.18
CA THR A 188 23.65 14.64 14.71
C THR A 188 22.63 15.76 14.85
N TYR A 189 21.51 15.68 14.13
CA TYR A 189 20.36 16.59 14.30
C TYR A 189 19.34 16.11 15.33
N GLY A 190 19.62 15.01 16.03
CA GLY A 190 18.75 14.47 17.08
C GLY A 190 17.67 13.52 16.60
N PHE A 191 17.75 13.01 15.36
CA PHE A 191 16.84 11.95 14.91
C PHE A 191 17.17 10.62 15.58
N GLU A 192 16.15 9.96 16.07
CA GLU A 192 16.23 8.57 16.49
C GLU A 192 16.14 7.65 15.27
N SER A 193 16.95 6.61 15.24
CA SER A 193 16.92 5.56 14.23
C SER A 193 16.92 4.19 14.86
N GLY A 194 16.43 3.22 14.13
CA GLY A 194 16.46 1.82 14.52
C GLY A 194 16.77 0.94 13.31
N ARG A 195 16.81 -0.38 13.54
CA ARG A 195 17.02 -1.34 12.46
C ARG A 195 15.81 -2.25 12.31
N MET A 196 15.40 -2.47 11.07
CA MET A 196 14.39 -3.43 10.69
C MET A 196 14.96 -4.49 9.76
N LYS A 197 14.27 -5.62 9.70
CA LYS A 197 14.63 -6.75 8.83
C LYS A 197 13.48 -7.10 7.92
N THR A 198 13.77 -7.40 6.67
CA THR A 198 12.87 -8.10 5.76
C THR A 198 13.62 -9.24 5.07
N GLY A 199 12.93 -10.03 4.24
CA GLY A 199 13.54 -11.15 3.54
C GLY A 199 12.85 -11.42 2.21
N THR A 200 13.53 -12.18 1.37
CA THR A 200 13.01 -12.62 0.08
C THR A 200 13.30 -14.11 -0.12
N PRO A 201 12.43 -14.86 -0.83
CA PRO A 201 12.69 -16.26 -1.16
C PRO A 201 13.66 -16.40 -2.34
N PRO A 202 14.13 -17.62 -2.62
CA PRO A 202 14.88 -17.94 -3.81
C PRO A 202 14.12 -17.58 -5.09
N ARG A 203 14.88 -17.31 -6.16
CA ARG A 203 14.38 -17.30 -7.54
C ARG A 203 14.85 -18.56 -8.23
N VAL A 204 13.94 -19.19 -8.96
CA VAL A 204 14.19 -20.48 -9.60
C VAL A 204 13.87 -20.45 -11.09
N ASP A 205 14.49 -21.37 -11.84
CA ASP A 205 14.18 -21.59 -13.25
C ASP A 205 12.86 -22.38 -13.36
N GLY A 206 11.82 -21.73 -13.85
CA GLY A 206 10.50 -22.34 -14.02
C GLY A 206 10.48 -23.55 -14.97
N ARG A 207 11.46 -23.67 -15.88
CA ARG A 207 11.59 -24.84 -16.78
C ARG A 207 12.04 -26.10 -16.04
N SER A 208 12.56 -25.95 -14.82
CA SER A 208 13.00 -27.05 -13.96
C SER A 208 11.92 -27.56 -13.01
N LEU A 209 10.71 -26.96 -13.05
CA LEU A 209 9.59 -27.31 -12.19
C LEU A 209 8.59 -28.23 -12.91
N ASP A 210 8.00 -29.17 -12.17
CA ASP A 210 6.90 -29.98 -12.66
C ASP A 210 5.53 -29.43 -12.21
N TYR A 211 4.96 -28.54 -13.02
CA TYR A 211 3.69 -27.89 -12.76
C TYR A 211 2.49 -28.86 -12.73
N SER A 212 2.60 -30.03 -13.36
CA SER A 212 1.52 -31.03 -13.37
C SER A 212 1.19 -31.58 -11.97
N ARG A 213 2.14 -31.44 -11.04
CA ARG A 213 2.03 -31.90 -9.64
C ARG A 213 1.66 -30.75 -8.69
N MET A 214 1.34 -29.57 -9.20
CA MET A 214 0.98 -28.38 -8.41
C MET A 214 -0.48 -28.03 -8.63
N ILE A 215 -1.06 -27.27 -7.68
CA ILE A 215 -2.43 -26.78 -7.77
C ILE A 215 -2.43 -25.47 -8.56
N VAL A 216 -3.15 -25.45 -9.68
CA VAL A 216 -3.31 -24.23 -10.50
C VAL A 216 -4.06 -23.16 -9.71
N GLN A 217 -3.59 -21.94 -9.78
CA GLN A 217 -4.18 -20.75 -9.17
C GLN A 217 -4.53 -19.74 -10.27
N PRO A 218 -5.70 -19.88 -10.92
CA PRO A 218 -6.10 -18.99 -12.02
C PRO A 218 -6.47 -17.60 -11.51
N GLY A 219 -6.39 -16.63 -12.42
CA GLY A 219 -6.99 -15.31 -12.22
C GLY A 219 -8.52 -15.35 -12.29
N ASP A 220 -9.14 -14.19 -12.13
CA ASP A 220 -10.60 -14.06 -12.31
C ASP A 220 -10.97 -14.25 -13.79
N GLU A 221 -12.08 -14.92 -14.06
CA GLU A 221 -12.59 -15.13 -15.42
C GLU A 221 -12.86 -13.80 -16.15
N TYR A 222 -13.37 -12.82 -15.41
CA TYR A 222 -13.58 -11.45 -15.89
C TYR A 222 -12.66 -10.50 -15.12
N PRO A 223 -11.41 -10.34 -15.57
CA PRO A 223 -10.46 -9.50 -14.86
C PRO A 223 -10.87 -8.03 -14.91
N GLU A 224 -10.70 -7.37 -13.79
CA GLU A 224 -10.82 -5.92 -13.65
C GLU A 224 -9.43 -5.26 -13.72
N LYS A 225 -9.34 -4.01 -13.32
CA LYS A 225 -8.09 -3.23 -13.31
C LYS A 225 -8.05 -2.26 -12.14
N PHE A 226 -6.87 -1.71 -11.84
CA PHE A 226 -6.71 -0.72 -10.78
C PHE A 226 -7.12 0.69 -11.21
N SER A 227 -6.66 1.12 -12.40
CA SER A 227 -6.78 2.51 -12.79
C SER A 227 -8.17 2.89 -13.29
N TYR A 228 -8.64 4.05 -12.86
CA TYR A 228 -9.84 4.70 -13.40
C TYR A 228 -9.60 5.35 -14.79
N THR A 229 -8.36 5.31 -15.28
CA THR A 229 -8.03 5.81 -16.63
C THR A 229 -8.27 4.74 -17.72
N ASN A 230 -7.94 5.04 -18.96
CA ASN A 230 -8.12 4.12 -20.09
C ASN A 230 -6.97 3.10 -20.21
N THR A 231 -6.56 2.46 -19.11
CA THR A 231 -5.65 1.33 -19.15
C THR A 231 -6.34 0.09 -19.73
N PRO A 232 -5.61 -0.80 -20.41
CA PRO A 232 -6.19 -1.99 -21.02
C PRO A 232 -6.62 -3.00 -19.95
N LEU A 233 -7.70 -3.76 -20.24
CA LEU A 233 -8.05 -4.96 -19.51
C LEU A 233 -7.21 -6.14 -20.00
N LEU A 234 -6.86 -7.05 -19.11
CA LEU A 234 -6.20 -8.31 -19.49
C LEU A 234 -7.11 -9.17 -20.35
N LYS A 235 -6.65 -9.54 -21.55
CA LYS A 235 -7.34 -10.47 -22.46
C LYS A 235 -6.91 -11.91 -22.24
N VAL A 236 -5.68 -12.11 -21.82
CA VAL A 236 -5.08 -13.41 -21.49
C VAL A 236 -4.39 -13.27 -20.16
N GLN A 237 -4.40 -14.32 -19.36
CA GLN A 237 -3.76 -14.33 -18.06
C GLN A 237 -2.77 -15.49 -17.94
N ARG A 238 -1.73 -15.33 -17.13
CA ARG A 238 -0.76 -16.37 -16.79
C ARG A 238 -1.06 -16.88 -15.38
N ASP A 239 -1.26 -18.20 -15.24
CA ASP A 239 -1.58 -18.80 -13.96
C ASP A 239 -0.39 -18.83 -13.01
N CYS A 240 -0.66 -18.64 -11.72
CA CYS A 240 0.21 -19.04 -10.63
C CYS A 240 -0.08 -20.49 -10.24
N HIS A 241 0.83 -21.08 -9.48
CA HIS A 241 0.64 -22.45 -8.97
C HIS A 241 0.90 -22.47 -7.47
N MET A 242 0.43 -23.50 -6.81
CA MET A 242 0.62 -23.70 -5.38
C MET A 242 1.16 -25.11 -5.11
N ALA A 243 2.23 -25.16 -4.33
CA ALA A 243 2.83 -26.37 -3.77
C ALA A 243 2.80 -26.30 -2.23
N HIS A 244 3.25 -27.34 -1.57
CA HIS A 244 3.25 -27.43 -0.12
C HIS A 244 4.60 -27.98 0.38
N THR A 245 5.06 -27.49 1.52
CA THR A 245 6.12 -28.14 2.28
C THR A 245 5.58 -29.43 2.93
N SER A 246 6.50 -30.28 3.39
CA SER A 246 6.20 -31.48 4.16
C SER A 246 7.08 -31.55 5.41
N ALA A 247 6.80 -32.49 6.30
CA ALA A 247 7.64 -32.73 7.48
C ALA A 247 9.11 -32.94 7.10
N LEU A 248 9.40 -33.71 6.02
CA LEU A 248 10.75 -33.90 5.51
C LEU A 248 11.42 -32.56 5.14
N VAL A 249 10.69 -31.67 4.45
CA VAL A 249 11.21 -30.34 4.10
C VAL A 249 11.52 -29.54 5.37
N HIS A 250 10.66 -29.62 6.38
CA HIS A 250 10.86 -28.93 7.66
C HIS A 250 12.11 -29.45 8.39
N ASP A 251 12.33 -30.76 8.40
CA ASP A 251 13.52 -31.35 9.03
C ASP A 251 14.80 -30.90 8.34
N LEU A 252 14.82 -30.88 7.00
CA LEU A 252 15.95 -30.38 6.23
C LEU A 252 16.24 -28.90 6.50
N LEU A 253 15.20 -28.07 6.66
CA LEU A 253 15.37 -26.66 7.02
C LEU A 253 15.94 -26.49 8.44
N ARG A 254 15.53 -27.36 9.39
CA ARG A 254 16.04 -27.34 10.77
C ARG A 254 17.53 -27.66 10.84
N GLU A 255 18.08 -28.48 9.92
CA GLU A 255 19.53 -28.74 9.84
C GLU A 255 20.37 -27.46 9.68
N GLY A 256 19.77 -26.37 9.17
CA GLY A 256 20.43 -25.08 8.98
C GLY A 256 20.24 -24.06 10.11
N PHE A 257 19.52 -24.37 11.17
CA PHE A 257 19.16 -23.39 12.20
C PHE A 257 20.37 -22.83 12.95
N ASP A 258 21.36 -23.64 13.25
CA ASP A 258 22.61 -23.20 13.90
C ASP A 258 23.39 -22.20 13.06
N ARG A 259 23.22 -22.26 11.72
CA ARG A 259 23.84 -21.37 10.74
C ARG A 259 22.90 -20.23 10.32
N SER A 260 21.68 -20.17 10.85
CA SER A 260 20.71 -19.11 10.55
C SER A 260 21.07 -17.81 11.27
N PRO A 261 21.21 -16.69 10.57
CA PRO A 261 21.51 -15.40 11.19
C PRO A 261 20.38 -14.93 12.14
N MET A 262 19.17 -15.46 11.98
CA MET A 262 18.03 -15.18 12.87
C MET A 262 18.13 -15.91 14.21
N PHE A 263 18.65 -17.15 14.22
CA PHE A 263 18.70 -17.98 15.44
C PHE A 263 20.05 -17.89 16.16
N ASN A 264 21.13 -17.57 15.45
CA ASN A 264 22.46 -17.39 16.06
C ASN A 264 22.73 -15.98 16.61
N GLY A 265 21.72 -15.08 16.57
CA GLY A 265 21.79 -13.73 17.16
C GLY A 265 22.55 -12.68 16.31
N ARG A 266 22.92 -12.99 15.07
CA ARG A 266 23.51 -11.99 14.15
C ARG A 266 22.49 -10.94 13.73
N ILE A 267 21.26 -11.34 13.38
CA ILE A 267 20.14 -10.44 13.17
C ILE A 267 19.52 -10.13 14.53
N LYS A 268 19.59 -8.87 14.93
CA LYS A 268 19.00 -8.36 16.17
C LYS A 268 17.70 -7.59 15.93
N SER A 269 17.44 -7.22 14.69
CA SER A 269 16.28 -6.45 14.28
C SER A 269 15.02 -7.30 14.19
N ILE A 270 13.87 -6.66 14.38
CA ILE A 270 12.55 -7.31 14.30
C ILE A 270 12.12 -7.41 12.83
N GLY A 271 11.71 -8.61 12.43
CA GLY A 271 11.13 -8.87 11.10
C GLY A 271 9.61 -8.69 11.07
N PRO A 272 9.02 -8.62 9.86
CA PRO A 272 7.58 -8.42 9.71
C PRO A 272 6.77 -9.61 10.22
N ARG A 273 5.84 -9.38 11.12
CA ARG A 273 4.97 -10.39 11.75
C ARG A 273 4.15 -11.22 10.74
N TYR A 274 3.73 -10.57 9.64
CA TYR A 274 2.82 -11.16 8.66
C TYR A 274 3.50 -11.64 7.36
N CYS A 275 4.82 -11.62 7.31
CA CYS A 275 5.62 -12.23 6.26
C CYS A 275 6.82 -12.94 6.92
N PRO A 276 6.56 -13.92 7.81
CA PRO A 276 7.63 -14.64 8.47
C PRO A 276 8.43 -15.44 7.45
N SER A 277 9.72 -15.61 7.70
CA SER A 277 10.54 -16.54 6.94
C SER A 277 10.03 -17.98 7.12
N ILE A 278 10.44 -18.89 6.26
CA ILE A 278 10.02 -20.29 6.37
C ILE A 278 10.54 -20.90 7.67
N GLU A 279 11.77 -20.57 8.09
CA GLU A 279 12.33 -20.98 9.36
C GLU A 279 11.53 -20.47 10.58
N ASP A 280 11.02 -19.25 10.52
CA ASP A 280 10.10 -18.72 11.55
C ASP A 280 8.77 -19.49 11.59
N LYS A 281 8.21 -19.83 10.41
CA LYS A 281 6.95 -20.56 10.33
C LYS A 281 7.08 -21.94 10.97
N ILE A 282 8.10 -22.72 10.60
CA ILE A 282 8.29 -24.08 11.11
C ILE A 282 8.71 -24.10 12.59
N ASN A 283 9.25 -23.00 13.11
CA ASN A 283 9.56 -22.87 14.52
C ASN A 283 8.32 -22.48 15.35
N ARG A 284 7.57 -21.45 14.90
CA ARG A 284 6.38 -20.94 15.62
C ARG A 284 5.14 -21.85 15.49
N PHE A 285 5.03 -22.59 14.41
CA PHE A 285 3.92 -23.49 14.11
C PHE A 285 4.46 -24.92 13.92
N ALA A 286 5.21 -25.39 14.91
CA ALA A 286 5.86 -26.70 14.88
C ALA A 286 4.88 -27.87 14.82
N ASP A 287 3.62 -27.65 15.18
CA ASP A 287 2.49 -28.58 15.10
C ASP A 287 1.95 -28.74 13.67
N LYS A 288 2.37 -27.91 12.72
CA LYS A 288 1.95 -27.99 11.32
C LYS A 288 2.98 -28.70 10.45
N ASP A 289 2.57 -29.78 9.84
CA ASP A 289 3.42 -30.58 8.94
C ASP A 289 3.56 -29.98 7.54
N SER A 290 2.82 -28.91 7.24
CA SER A 290 2.76 -28.34 5.89
C SER A 290 2.50 -26.84 5.88
N HIS A 291 3.19 -26.13 4.98
CA HIS A 291 2.97 -24.72 4.67
C HIS A 291 2.82 -24.53 3.16
N GLN A 292 1.95 -23.61 2.76
CA GLN A 292 1.74 -23.25 1.37
C GLN A 292 2.92 -22.49 0.79
N ILE A 293 3.28 -22.83 -0.45
CA ILE A 293 4.26 -22.16 -1.30
C ILE A 293 3.53 -21.76 -2.58
N PHE A 294 3.54 -20.46 -2.92
CA PHE A 294 3.02 -20.01 -4.20
C PHE A 294 4.16 -19.85 -5.20
N VAL A 295 3.96 -20.44 -6.37
CA VAL A 295 4.89 -20.45 -7.50
C VAL A 295 4.41 -19.39 -8.46
N GLU A 296 5.04 -18.22 -8.40
CA GLU A 296 4.60 -16.99 -9.08
C GLU A 296 5.56 -16.64 -10.23
N PRO A 297 5.11 -16.64 -11.50
CA PRO A 297 5.95 -16.21 -12.61
C PRO A 297 6.30 -14.72 -12.46
N GLU A 298 7.55 -14.36 -12.73
CA GLU A 298 8.04 -12.97 -12.65
C GLU A 298 7.79 -12.15 -13.94
N GLY A 299 7.10 -12.70 -14.93
CA GLY A 299 6.75 -11.98 -16.16
C GLY A 299 6.13 -12.88 -17.21
N TRP A 300 5.82 -12.30 -18.38
CA TRP A 300 5.27 -13.03 -19.52
C TRP A 300 6.29 -13.96 -20.17
N ASP A 301 7.46 -13.44 -20.47
CA ASP A 301 8.47 -14.10 -21.30
C ASP A 301 9.64 -14.68 -20.50
N THR A 302 9.83 -14.24 -19.26
CA THR A 302 10.89 -14.76 -18.38
C THR A 302 10.53 -16.14 -17.85
N VAL A 303 11.56 -16.97 -17.71
CA VAL A 303 11.48 -18.27 -17.03
C VAL A 303 11.72 -18.16 -15.52
N GLU A 304 12.01 -16.95 -15.02
CA GLU A 304 12.24 -16.71 -13.60
C GLU A 304 10.93 -16.83 -12.82
N VAL A 305 10.98 -17.55 -11.70
CA VAL A 305 9.84 -17.80 -10.81
C VAL A 305 10.17 -17.38 -9.38
N TYR A 306 9.25 -16.68 -8.76
CA TYR A 306 9.27 -16.29 -7.35
C TYR A 306 8.60 -17.38 -6.51
N VAL A 307 9.28 -17.85 -5.45
CA VAL A 307 8.78 -18.91 -4.58
C VAL A 307 8.18 -18.30 -3.32
N ASN A 308 6.97 -17.72 -3.46
CA ASN A 308 6.32 -16.98 -2.37
C ASN A 308 5.94 -17.91 -1.21
N GLY A 309 6.26 -17.49 0.01
CA GLY A 309 6.05 -18.30 1.21
C GLY A 309 7.29 -19.05 1.68
N PHE A 310 8.37 -19.08 0.87
CA PHE A 310 9.66 -19.69 1.19
C PHE A 310 10.77 -18.62 1.41
N SER A 311 10.40 -17.44 1.91
CA SER A 311 11.39 -16.43 2.30
C SER A 311 12.30 -16.99 3.39
N THR A 312 13.63 -16.84 3.23
CA THR A 312 14.58 -17.47 4.14
C THR A 312 15.93 -16.76 4.16
N SER A 313 16.64 -16.86 5.28
CA SER A 313 18.03 -16.45 5.44
C SER A 313 18.99 -17.63 5.69
N LEU A 314 18.49 -18.84 5.61
CA LEU A 314 19.28 -20.06 5.77
C LEU A 314 20.43 -20.15 4.74
N PRO A 315 21.47 -20.96 4.99
CA PRO A 315 22.53 -21.21 4.02
C PRO A 315 21.98 -21.74 2.69
N GLU A 316 22.62 -21.35 1.58
CA GLU A 316 22.17 -21.70 0.23
C GLU A 316 22.04 -23.22 0.01
N ASP A 317 22.98 -24.01 0.54
CA ASP A 317 22.98 -25.48 0.48
C ASP A 317 21.72 -26.07 1.15
N VAL A 318 21.30 -25.52 2.29
CA VAL A 318 20.09 -25.92 3.01
C VAL A 318 18.85 -25.53 2.22
N GLN A 319 18.79 -24.29 1.70
CA GLN A 319 17.67 -23.82 0.87
C GLN A 319 17.46 -24.75 -0.34
N PHE A 320 18.54 -25.08 -1.03
CA PHE A 320 18.52 -25.92 -2.22
C PHE A 320 18.05 -27.36 -1.91
N LYS A 321 18.63 -27.97 -0.87
CA LYS A 321 18.26 -29.33 -0.42
C LYS A 321 16.78 -29.40 -0.02
N ALA A 322 16.31 -28.43 0.74
CA ALA A 322 14.92 -28.37 1.20
C ALA A 322 13.95 -28.16 0.03
N LEU A 323 14.22 -27.23 -0.91
CA LEU A 323 13.33 -27.03 -2.06
C LEU A 323 13.26 -28.23 -2.98
N ARG A 324 14.37 -28.95 -3.20
CA ARG A 324 14.35 -30.21 -3.99
C ARG A 324 13.48 -31.31 -3.38
N SER A 325 13.14 -31.20 -2.12
CA SER A 325 12.26 -32.14 -1.42
C SER A 325 10.77 -31.71 -1.43
N VAL A 326 10.47 -30.56 -2.03
CA VAL A 326 9.08 -30.12 -2.29
C VAL A 326 8.56 -30.81 -3.56
N VAL A 327 7.34 -31.33 -3.53
CA VAL A 327 6.70 -31.98 -4.69
C VAL A 327 6.60 -31.00 -5.85
N GLY A 328 7.11 -31.41 -7.02
CA GLY A 328 7.21 -30.60 -8.22
C GLY A 328 8.50 -29.75 -8.33
N PHE A 329 9.39 -29.80 -7.33
CA PHE A 329 10.67 -29.08 -7.30
C PHE A 329 11.89 -30.02 -7.35
N GLU A 330 11.72 -31.29 -7.57
CA GLU A 330 12.79 -32.29 -7.47
C GLU A 330 14.00 -31.99 -8.37
N ASN A 331 13.78 -31.30 -9.49
CA ASN A 331 14.82 -30.91 -10.45
C ASN A 331 15.11 -29.41 -10.41
N VAL A 332 14.67 -28.69 -9.37
CA VAL A 332 14.77 -27.21 -9.29
C VAL A 332 16.21 -26.74 -9.52
N LYS A 333 16.32 -25.66 -10.29
CA LYS A 333 17.56 -24.89 -10.51
C LYS A 333 17.36 -23.48 -9.95
N PHE A 334 18.32 -23.01 -9.15
CA PHE A 334 18.30 -21.66 -8.61
C PHE A 334 18.86 -20.64 -9.61
N PHE A 335 18.23 -19.49 -9.71
CA PHE A 335 18.83 -18.29 -10.25
C PHE A 335 19.58 -17.53 -9.17
N ARG A 336 18.98 -17.45 -7.96
CA ARG A 336 19.62 -16.88 -6.76
C ARG A 336 18.95 -17.40 -5.48
N PRO A 337 19.72 -17.50 -4.39
CA PRO A 337 19.16 -17.89 -3.10
C PRO A 337 18.24 -16.80 -2.51
N GLY A 338 17.42 -17.20 -1.56
CA GLY A 338 16.75 -16.30 -0.64
C GLY A 338 17.73 -15.65 0.31
N TYR A 339 17.39 -14.47 0.84
CA TYR A 339 18.22 -13.75 1.80
C TYR A 339 17.36 -12.89 2.73
N ALA A 340 17.93 -12.57 3.90
CA ALA A 340 17.43 -11.50 4.74
C ALA A 340 18.23 -10.23 4.50
N ILE A 341 17.58 -9.08 4.69
CA ILE A 341 18.23 -7.78 4.68
C ILE A 341 17.84 -6.99 5.93
N GLU A 342 18.83 -6.45 6.63
CA GLU A 342 18.67 -5.43 7.67
C GLU A 342 18.97 -4.06 7.09
N TYR A 343 18.23 -3.05 7.53
CA TYR A 343 18.36 -1.67 7.09
C TYR A 343 17.92 -0.70 8.17
N ASP A 344 18.39 0.54 8.08
CA ASP A 344 17.99 1.58 9.03
C ASP A 344 16.62 2.14 8.68
N TYR A 345 15.86 2.47 9.72
CA TYR A 345 14.60 3.21 9.62
C TYR A 345 14.55 4.28 10.71
N PHE A 346 13.64 5.22 10.57
CA PHE A 346 13.40 6.27 11.55
C PHE A 346 11.97 6.11 12.10
N PRO A 347 11.78 6.06 13.43
CA PRO A 347 10.46 6.04 14.03
C PRO A 347 9.57 7.17 13.48
N PRO A 348 8.43 6.85 12.83
CA PRO A 348 7.62 7.84 12.12
C PRO A 348 6.87 8.81 13.04
N THR A 349 6.91 8.60 14.35
CA THR A 349 6.46 9.58 15.36
C THR A 349 7.24 10.90 15.32
N GLN A 350 8.40 10.92 14.67
CA GLN A 350 9.21 12.11 14.39
C GLN A 350 8.68 12.94 13.21
N LEU A 351 7.60 12.49 12.55
CA LEU A 351 6.99 13.15 11.41
C LEU A 351 5.67 13.85 11.78
N ARG A 352 5.32 14.84 10.98
CA ARG A 352 3.99 15.46 10.92
C ARG A 352 3.06 14.62 10.03
N HIS A 353 1.77 14.91 10.01
CA HIS A 353 0.79 14.26 9.10
C HIS A 353 1.10 14.48 7.61
N THR A 354 1.85 15.50 7.28
CA THR A 354 2.36 15.78 5.94
C THR A 354 3.52 14.89 5.53
N LEU A 355 4.02 14.03 6.43
CA LEU A 355 5.27 13.26 6.37
C LEU A 355 6.53 14.14 6.39
N GLU A 356 6.39 15.43 6.68
CA GLU A 356 7.51 16.31 6.97
C GLU A 356 8.10 15.99 8.35
N THR A 357 9.42 16.08 8.48
CA THR A 357 10.08 15.89 9.77
C THR A 357 9.77 17.04 10.73
N LYS A 358 9.75 16.75 12.03
CA LYS A 358 9.54 17.76 13.09
C LYS A 358 10.80 18.60 13.36
N VAL A 359 11.97 18.08 13.02
CA VAL A 359 13.28 18.65 13.36
C VAL A 359 13.83 19.53 12.24
N ILE A 360 13.77 19.05 10.98
CA ILE A 360 14.30 19.77 9.81
C ILE A 360 13.14 20.16 8.91
N GLU A 361 13.00 21.46 8.68
CA GLU A 361 11.95 22.02 7.82
C GLU A 361 12.17 21.61 6.35
N ASN A 362 11.07 21.33 5.62
CA ASN A 362 11.04 20.92 4.21
C ASN A 362 11.75 19.57 3.92
N LEU A 363 12.07 18.78 4.94
CA LEU A 363 12.58 17.42 4.81
C LEU A 363 11.45 16.44 5.07
N TYR A 364 11.22 15.52 4.12
CA TYR A 364 10.14 14.53 4.16
C TYR A 364 10.70 13.10 4.12
N PHE A 365 10.06 12.17 4.83
CA PHE A 365 10.37 10.74 4.78
C PHE A 365 9.18 9.97 4.24
N ALA A 366 9.40 9.05 3.30
CA ALA A 366 8.34 8.23 2.74
C ALA A 366 8.78 6.80 2.42
N GLY A 367 7.92 5.83 2.72
CA GLY A 367 8.16 4.41 2.46
C GLY A 367 8.86 3.67 3.60
N GLN A 368 9.73 2.74 3.28
CA GLN A 368 10.37 1.87 4.27
C GLN A 368 11.24 2.60 5.30
N ILE A 369 11.75 3.76 4.97
CA ILE A 369 12.46 4.64 5.92
C ILE A 369 11.61 4.94 7.18
N ASN A 370 10.29 4.86 7.07
CA ASN A 370 9.32 5.03 8.16
C ASN A 370 8.93 3.71 8.84
N GLY A 371 9.64 2.62 8.58
CA GLY A 371 9.36 1.32 9.17
C GLY A 371 8.14 0.60 8.58
N THR A 372 7.72 0.92 7.36
CA THR A 372 6.67 0.18 6.65
C THR A 372 7.24 -0.92 5.76
N THR A 373 6.42 -1.94 5.44
CA THR A 373 6.76 -2.96 4.45
C THR A 373 5.60 -3.11 3.46
N GLY A 374 5.90 -2.94 2.18
CA GLY A 374 4.96 -3.10 1.05
C GLY A 374 5.10 -1.96 0.06
N TYR A 375 4.88 -2.31 -1.21
CA TYR A 375 4.98 -1.38 -2.33
C TYR A 375 3.91 -0.28 -2.25
N GLU A 376 2.70 -0.67 -1.87
CA GLU A 376 1.51 0.17 -1.80
C GLU A 376 1.62 1.19 -0.65
N GLU A 377 2.12 0.73 0.51
CA GLU A 377 2.40 1.59 1.65
C GLU A 377 3.50 2.60 1.31
N ALA A 378 4.52 2.18 0.58
CA ALA A 378 5.60 3.07 0.14
C ALA A 378 5.09 4.08 -0.89
N ALA A 379 4.37 3.62 -1.92
CA ALA A 379 3.81 4.46 -2.98
C ALA A 379 2.88 5.54 -2.42
N SER A 380 1.98 5.18 -1.51
CA SER A 380 1.04 6.13 -0.90
C SER A 380 1.73 7.19 -0.04
N GLN A 381 2.75 6.82 0.72
CA GLN A 381 3.56 7.78 1.47
C GLN A 381 4.34 8.71 0.53
N GLY A 382 4.93 8.16 -0.54
CA GLY A 382 5.62 8.94 -1.56
C GLY A 382 4.71 9.98 -2.20
N LEU A 383 3.51 9.55 -2.62
CA LEU A 383 2.48 10.44 -3.18
C LEU A 383 2.18 11.59 -2.23
N MET A 384 1.89 11.30 -0.97
CA MET A 384 1.54 12.31 0.04
C MET A 384 2.70 13.24 0.37
N ALA A 385 3.93 12.73 0.44
CA ALA A 385 5.13 13.54 0.66
C ALA A 385 5.40 14.47 -0.53
N GLY A 386 5.29 13.99 -1.76
CA GLY A 386 5.45 14.80 -2.97
C GLY A 386 4.40 15.90 -3.09
N ILE A 387 3.13 15.59 -2.80
CA ILE A 387 2.04 16.58 -2.73
C ILE A 387 2.37 17.66 -1.71
N ASN A 388 2.67 17.29 -0.48
CA ASN A 388 2.89 18.25 0.60
C ASN A 388 4.19 19.05 0.46
N ALA A 389 5.23 18.46 -0.13
CA ALA A 389 6.43 19.20 -0.50
C ALA A 389 6.11 20.32 -1.50
N HIS A 390 5.35 20.02 -2.57
CA HIS A 390 4.89 21.02 -3.52
C HIS A 390 4.02 22.10 -2.85
N LEU A 391 3.04 21.71 -2.06
CA LEU A 391 2.12 22.66 -1.43
C LEU A 391 2.86 23.61 -0.48
N LYS A 392 3.77 23.09 0.34
CA LYS A 392 4.49 23.89 1.33
C LYS A 392 5.39 24.94 0.69
N ILE A 393 6.17 24.59 -0.33
CA ILE A 393 7.07 25.56 -1.00
C ILE A 393 6.30 26.65 -1.78
N ASN A 394 5.02 26.40 -2.10
CA ASN A 394 4.12 27.37 -2.72
C ASN A 394 3.20 28.05 -1.70
N GLU A 395 3.46 27.90 -0.39
CA GLU A 395 2.67 28.50 0.69
C GLU A 395 1.17 28.15 0.65
N LEU A 396 0.85 26.96 0.14
CA LEU A 396 -0.51 26.44 0.06
C LEU A 396 -0.85 25.59 1.29
N PRO A 397 -2.13 25.46 1.65
CA PRO A 397 -2.55 24.62 2.77
C PRO A 397 -2.11 23.16 2.60
N PRO A 398 -1.70 22.48 3.69
CA PRO A 398 -1.28 21.10 3.63
C PRO A 398 -2.44 20.16 3.24
N PHE A 399 -2.12 19.13 2.48
CA PHE A 399 -3.06 18.08 2.10
C PHE A 399 -2.95 16.89 3.07
N ILE A 400 -3.97 16.67 3.87
CA ILE A 400 -4.04 15.62 4.88
C ILE A 400 -5.33 14.83 4.66
N LEU A 401 -5.20 13.51 4.55
CA LEU A 401 -6.34 12.60 4.49
C LEU A 401 -6.65 12.06 5.88
N LYS A 402 -7.94 12.08 6.25
CA LYS A 402 -8.41 11.55 7.53
C LYS A 402 -8.64 10.04 7.46
N ARG A 403 -8.78 9.41 8.62
CA ARG A 403 -9.04 7.97 8.75
C ARG A 403 -10.38 7.51 8.17
N ASP A 404 -11.37 8.37 8.11
CA ASP A 404 -12.69 8.14 7.52
C ASP A 404 -12.76 8.50 6.02
N GLU A 405 -11.69 9.07 5.47
CA GLU A 405 -11.59 9.47 4.07
C GLU A 405 -10.80 8.48 3.21
N ALA A 406 -9.75 7.87 3.76
CA ALA A 406 -8.86 6.99 3.00
C ALA A 406 -8.09 5.99 3.87
N TYR A 407 -7.77 4.80 3.31
CA TYR A 407 -6.76 3.90 3.89
C TYR A 407 -5.38 4.57 3.99
N ILE A 408 -5.04 5.46 3.06
CA ILE A 408 -3.82 6.30 3.13
C ILE A 408 -3.86 7.16 4.40
N GLY A 409 -5.01 7.73 4.76
CA GLY A 409 -5.18 8.47 6.01
C GLY A 409 -5.01 7.58 7.25
N VAL A 410 -5.57 6.38 7.23
CA VAL A 410 -5.38 5.39 8.30
C VAL A 410 -3.90 5.02 8.45
N LEU A 411 -3.21 4.77 7.34
CA LEU A 411 -1.78 4.43 7.31
C LEU A 411 -0.94 5.53 7.96
N ILE A 412 -1.06 6.76 7.49
CA ILE A 412 -0.23 7.87 7.98
C ILE A 412 -0.53 8.18 9.44
N ASP A 413 -1.81 8.21 9.82
CA ASP A 413 -2.17 8.44 11.22
C ASP A 413 -1.65 7.34 12.16
N ASP A 414 -1.74 6.06 11.77
CA ASP A 414 -1.15 4.96 12.56
C ASP A 414 0.36 5.13 12.72
N LEU A 415 1.08 5.48 11.64
CA LEU A 415 2.53 5.66 11.67
C LEU A 415 2.95 6.75 12.67
N ILE A 416 2.36 7.93 12.58
CA ILE A 416 2.80 9.08 13.37
C ILE A 416 2.28 9.09 14.80
N THR A 417 1.18 8.37 15.09
CA THR A 417 0.58 8.32 16.44
C THR A 417 0.97 7.08 17.23
N LYS A 418 1.05 5.92 16.58
CA LYS A 418 1.38 4.64 17.23
C LYS A 418 2.85 4.27 17.08
N GLY A 419 3.54 4.84 16.07
CA GLY A 419 4.90 4.44 15.73
C GLY A 419 4.98 3.04 15.10
N THR A 420 6.20 2.55 14.95
CA THR A 420 6.50 1.24 14.36
C THR A 420 7.53 0.50 15.21
N GLU A 421 7.08 -0.38 16.10
CA GLU A 421 7.98 -1.27 16.84
C GLU A 421 8.38 -2.49 15.99
N GLU A 422 7.50 -2.90 15.07
CA GLU A 422 7.73 -3.93 14.04
C GLU A 422 7.36 -3.36 12.66
N PRO A 423 7.88 -3.92 11.54
CA PRO A 423 7.55 -3.44 10.21
C PRO A 423 6.03 -3.35 9.99
N TYR A 424 5.54 -2.12 9.81
CA TYR A 424 4.12 -1.85 9.65
C TYR A 424 3.60 -2.38 8.32
N ARG A 425 2.41 -2.97 8.36
CA ARG A 425 1.68 -3.45 7.20
C ARG A 425 0.20 -3.11 7.31
N MET A 426 -0.40 -2.65 6.22
CA MET A 426 -1.82 -2.34 6.17
C MET A 426 -2.68 -3.60 6.10
N PHE A 427 -3.77 -3.61 6.88
CA PHE A 427 -4.84 -4.61 6.87
C PHE A 427 -6.20 -3.93 6.98
N THR A 428 -7.24 -4.60 6.50
CA THR A 428 -8.62 -4.10 6.61
C THR A 428 -9.08 -3.91 8.05
N SER A 429 -8.51 -4.67 8.99
CA SER A 429 -8.81 -4.53 10.43
C SER A 429 -8.30 -3.23 11.07
N ARG A 430 -7.37 -2.52 10.41
CA ARG A 430 -6.87 -1.23 10.90
C ARG A 430 -7.82 -0.07 10.61
N ALA A 431 -8.71 -0.24 9.63
CA ALA A 431 -9.70 0.78 9.26
C ALA A 431 -11.01 0.56 10.02
N GLU A 432 -11.42 1.56 10.78
CA GLU A 432 -12.68 1.57 11.53
C GLU A 432 -13.89 1.72 10.59
N TYR A 433 -13.72 2.43 9.48
CA TYR A 433 -14.79 2.82 8.54
C TYR A 433 -14.65 2.12 7.18
N ARG A 434 -14.31 0.83 7.18
CA ARG A 434 -14.02 0.08 5.94
C ARG A 434 -15.20 -0.02 4.97
N THR A 435 -16.46 0.13 5.42
CA THR A 435 -17.62 0.20 4.54
C THR A 435 -17.67 1.52 3.76
N LEU A 436 -17.09 2.60 4.31
CA LEU A 436 -16.90 3.86 3.60
C LEU A 436 -15.69 3.83 2.68
N LEU A 437 -14.62 3.11 3.07
CA LEU A 437 -13.31 3.10 2.41
C LEU A 437 -13.16 1.94 1.41
N ARG A 438 -14.20 1.65 0.63
CA ARG A 438 -14.16 0.55 -0.35
C ARG A 438 -13.28 0.90 -1.55
N GLN A 439 -12.78 -0.15 -2.22
CA GLN A 439 -11.98 0.00 -3.43
C GLN A 439 -12.80 0.54 -4.63
N ASP A 440 -14.10 0.20 -4.69
CA ASP A 440 -15.00 0.59 -5.77
C ASP A 440 -15.35 2.08 -5.79
N ASN A 441 -15.26 2.76 -4.63
CA ASN A 441 -15.64 4.17 -4.48
C ASN A 441 -14.47 5.12 -4.20
N ALA A 442 -13.23 4.68 -4.40
CA ALA A 442 -12.07 5.53 -4.10
C ALA A 442 -12.05 6.80 -4.97
N ASP A 443 -12.47 6.70 -6.22
CA ASP A 443 -12.64 7.84 -7.13
C ASP A 443 -13.67 8.86 -6.60
N LEU A 444 -14.84 8.39 -6.19
CA LEU A 444 -15.90 9.25 -5.64
C LEU A 444 -15.45 10.01 -4.38
N ARG A 445 -14.58 9.41 -3.57
CA ARG A 445 -14.05 10.03 -2.34
C ARG A 445 -12.90 10.98 -2.59
N LEU A 446 -11.99 10.64 -3.50
CA LEU A 446 -10.66 11.26 -3.56
C LEU A 446 -10.36 12.01 -4.86
N THR A 447 -10.98 11.68 -6.00
CA THR A 447 -10.71 12.40 -7.24
C THR A 447 -11.06 13.88 -7.17
N PRO A 448 -12.18 14.32 -6.56
CA PRO A 448 -12.44 15.74 -6.37
C PRO A 448 -11.37 16.45 -5.53
N LYS A 449 -10.84 15.76 -4.50
CA LYS A 449 -9.75 16.28 -3.66
C LYS A 449 -8.44 16.39 -4.44
N GLY A 450 -8.09 15.34 -5.21
CA GLY A 450 -6.92 15.32 -6.09
C GLY A 450 -6.97 16.42 -7.16
N PHE A 451 -8.17 16.67 -7.72
CA PHE A 451 -8.39 17.76 -8.67
C PHE A 451 -8.24 19.14 -8.02
N ALA A 452 -8.80 19.33 -6.84
CA ALA A 452 -8.73 20.61 -6.13
C ALA A 452 -7.30 21.05 -5.80
N ILE A 453 -6.37 20.10 -5.57
CA ILE A 453 -4.95 20.38 -5.37
C ILE A 453 -4.13 20.41 -6.68
N GLY A 454 -4.77 20.18 -7.84
CA GLY A 454 -4.14 20.24 -9.17
C GLY A 454 -3.40 18.96 -9.60
N LEU A 455 -3.47 17.86 -8.82
CA LEU A 455 -2.81 16.59 -9.17
C LEU A 455 -3.65 15.74 -10.13
N ALA A 456 -4.89 15.40 -9.75
CA ALA A 456 -5.81 14.74 -10.68
C ALA A 456 -6.24 15.73 -11.78
N LYS A 457 -6.29 15.25 -13.04
CA LYS A 457 -6.64 16.11 -14.17
C LYS A 457 -8.14 16.03 -14.48
N GLU A 458 -8.62 16.96 -15.28
CA GLU A 458 -10.04 17.15 -15.60
C GLU A 458 -10.70 15.88 -16.20
N ASP A 459 -9.96 15.11 -16.99
CA ASP A 459 -10.45 13.85 -17.55
C ASP A 459 -10.84 12.82 -16.48
N ARG A 460 -10.09 12.76 -15.37
CA ARG A 460 -10.40 11.89 -14.22
C ARG A 460 -11.65 12.39 -13.49
N LEU A 461 -11.74 13.69 -13.23
CA LEU A 461 -12.90 14.30 -12.57
C LEU A 461 -14.17 14.04 -13.37
N ARG A 462 -14.15 14.31 -14.69
CA ARG A 462 -15.29 14.09 -15.59
C ARG A 462 -15.77 12.64 -15.61
N LYS A 463 -14.84 11.67 -15.63
CA LYS A 463 -15.20 10.24 -15.57
C LYS A 463 -15.87 9.87 -14.26
N MET A 464 -15.36 10.41 -13.16
CA MET A 464 -15.94 10.19 -11.84
C MET A 464 -17.36 10.77 -11.76
N GLU A 465 -17.55 12.02 -12.22
CA GLU A 465 -18.86 12.68 -12.25
C GLU A 465 -19.87 11.93 -13.14
N GLU A 466 -19.42 11.43 -14.29
CA GLU A 466 -20.24 10.59 -15.19
C GLU A 466 -20.65 9.28 -14.51
N LYS A 467 -19.72 8.59 -13.83
CA LYS A 467 -20.00 7.38 -13.06
C LYS A 467 -21.01 7.65 -11.94
N GLU A 468 -20.85 8.74 -11.19
CA GLU A 468 -21.76 9.13 -10.12
C GLU A 468 -23.17 9.44 -10.66
N LYS A 469 -23.24 10.26 -11.70
CA LYS A 469 -24.50 10.62 -12.36
C LYS A 469 -25.25 9.37 -12.86
N ASN A 470 -24.54 8.49 -13.55
CA ASN A 470 -25.12 7.28 -14.13
C ASN A 470 -25.56 6.29 -13.05
N SER A 471 -24.78 6.11 -11.96
CA SER A 471 -25.16 5.26 -10.83
C SER A 471 -26.41 5.81 -10.13
N ASN A 472 -26.47 7.10 -9.91
CA ASN A 472 -27.63 7.75 -9.30
C ASN A 472 -28.88 7.67 -10.20
N ALA A 473 -28.74 7.83 -11.51
CA ALA A 473 -29.83 7.67 -12.46
C ALA A 473 -30.40 6.25 -12.44
N PHE A 474 -29.52 5.24 -12.42
CA PHE A 474 -29.91 3.83 -12.35
C PHE A 474 -30.60 3.49 -11.02
N ILE A 475 -30.07 3.97 -9.88
CA ILE A 475 -30.72 3.80 -8.57
C ILE A 475 -32.11 4.46 -8.55
N ASN A 476 -32.24 5.65 -9.14
CA ASN A 476 -33.51 6.34 -9.22
C ASN A 476 -34.53 5.60 -10.10
N PHE A 477 -34.07 5.05 -11.23
CA PHE A 477 -34.90 4.16 -12.08
C PHE A 477 -35.48 3.00 -11.24
N PHE A 478 -34.67 2.33 -10.42
CA PHE A 478 -35.13 1.26 -9.50
C PHE A 478 -36.08 1.75 -8.43
N LYS A 479 -35.97 2.98 -7.96
CA LYS A 479 -36.90 3.57 -6.96
C LYS A 479 -38.25 3.96 -7.58
N THR A 480 -38.28 4.34 -8.83
CA THR A 480 -39.51 4.84 -9.49
C THR A 480 -40.29 3.74 -10.21
N THR A 481 -39.59 2.71 -10.73
CA THR A 481 -40.20 1.61 -11.50
C THR A 481 -40.68 0.49 -10.57
N SER A 482 -41.78 -0.16 -10.94
CA SER A 482 -42.37 -1.31 -10.21
C SER A 482 -42.48 -2.49 -11.18
N PHE A 483 -42.30 -3.70 -10.68
CA PHE A 483 -42.54 -4.94 -11.39
C PHE A 483 -43.89 -5.55 -11.04
N ALA A 484 -44.53 -6.18 -12.02
CA ALA A 484 -45.62 -7.07 -11.80
C ALA A 484 -45.12 -8.42 -11.22
N PRO A 485 -45.94 -9.13 -10.40
CA PRO A 485 -45.56 -10.43 -9.87
C PRO A 485 -45.14 -11.45 -10.92
N GLU A 486 -45.81 -11.46 -12.06
CA GLU A 486 -45.57 -12.38 -13.19
C GLU A 486 -44.18 -12.19 -13.81
N ASP A 487 -43.61 -10.98 -13.79
CA ASP A 487 -42.31 -10.68 -14.37
C ASP A 487 -41.16 -11.07 -13.43
N ILE A 488 -41.33 -10.79 -12.11
CA ILE A 488 -40.23 -10.92 -11.14
C ILE A 488 -40.23 -12.24 -10.37
N ASN A 489 -41.39 -12.90 -10.15
CA ASN A 489 -41.45 -14.11 -9.36
C ASN A 489 -40.66 -15.28 -9.94
N PRO A 490 -40.59 -15.52 -11.26
CA PRO A 490 -39.71 -16.55 -11.82
C PRO A 490 -38.24 -16.36 -11.43
N ILE A 491 -37.77 -15.12 -11.37
CA ILE A 491 -36.42 -14.78 -10.93
C ILE A 491 -36.27 -15.02 -9.42
N LEU A 492 -37.26 -14.59 -8.61
CA LEU A 492 -37.23 -14.78 -7.17
C LEU A 492 -37.22 -16.25 -6.78
N ASP A 493 -38.00 -17.10 -7.48
CA ASP A 493 -38.02 -18.53 -7.28
C ASP A 493 -36.66 -19.18 -7.58
N SER A 494 -35.98 -18.74 -8.65
CA SER A 494 -34.65 -19.26 -9.04
C SER A 494 -33.57 -19.03 -7.99
N VAL A 495 -33.75 -18.01 -7.15
CA VAL A 495 -32.82 -17.63 -6.07
C VAL A 495 -33.37 -17.95 -4.67
N SER A 496 -34.43 -18.74 -4.57
CA SER A 496 -35.10 -19.12 -3.32
C SER A 496 -35.50 -17.90 -2.47
N SER A 497 -35.95 -16.83 -3.12
CA SER A 497 -36.42 -15.60 -2.48
C SER A 497 -37.95 -15.60 -2.45
N ALA A 498 -38.53 -15.04 -1.38
CA ALA A 498 -39.99 -15.00 -1.23
C ALA A 498 -40.66 -14.25 -2.39
N PRO A 499 -41.72 -14.84 -3.01
CA PRO A 499 -42.43 -14.20 -4.10
C PRO A 499 -43.12 -12.92 -3.67
N VAL A 500 -43.36 -11.99 -4.60
CA VAL A 500 -44.19 -10.81 -4.38
C VAL A 500 -45.64 -11.12 -4.76
N LYS A 501 -46.60 -10.58 -3.99
CA LYS A 501 -48.03 -10.84 -4.19
C LYS A 501 -48.72 -9.73 -5.02
N GLN A 502 -48.09 -8.61 -5.12
CA GLN A 502 -48.54 -7.43 -5.88
C GLN A 502 -47.36 -6.68 -6.45
N ALA A 503 -47.60 -5.76 -7.37
CA ALA A 503 -46.55 -4.92 -7.93
C ALA A 503 -45.74 -4.24 -6.81
N ASP A 504 -44.43 -4.36 -6.85
CA ASP A 504 -43.52 -3.78 -5.87
C ASP A 504 -42.40 -3.00 -6.57
N LYS A 505 -41.78 -2.06 -5.85
CA LYS A 505 -40.67 -1.26 -6.38
C LYS A 505 -39.44 -2.14 -6.63
N MET A 506 -38.80 -1.93 -7.79
CA MET A 506 -37.56 -2.64 -8.15
C MET A 506 -36.52 -2.52 -7.04
N HIS A 507 -36.34 -1.34 -6.47
CA HIS A 507 -35.40 -1.07 -5.39
C HIS A 507 -35.59 -1.99 -4.18
N LYS A 508 -36.85 -2.26 -3.79
CA LYS A 508 -37.17 -3.11 -2.65
C LYS A 508 -36.82 -4.59 -2.93
N VAL A 509 -37.09 -5.05 -4.15
CA VAL A 509 -36.75 -6.40 -4.58
C VAL A 509 -35.23 -6.57 -4.70
N PHE A 510 -34.57 -5.61 -5.33
CA PHE A 510 -33.11 -5.62 -5.55
C PHE A 510 -32.31 -5.51 -4.25
N SER A 511 -32.86 -4.89 -3.20
CA SER A 511 -32.19 -4.83 -1.89
C SER A 511 -32.11 -6.19 -1.17
N ARG A 512 -32.80 -7.23 -1.67
CA ARG A 512 -32.74 -8.59 -1.09
C ARG A 512 -31.35 -9.23 -1.32
N PRO A 513 -30.75 -9.91 -0.34
CA PRO A 513 -29.40 -10.45 -0.45
C PRO A 513 -29.17 -11.36 -1.67
N ASN A 514 -30.15 -12.22 -1.97
CA ASN A 514 -30.02 -13.25 -3.02
C ASN A 514 -30.26 -12.73 -4.45
N VAL A 515 -30.79 -11.51 -4.60
CA VAL A 515 -31.10 -10.91 -5.91
C VAL A 515 -29.93 -10.06 -6.36
N THR A 516 -29.17 -10.52 -7.36
CA THR A 516 -27.99 -9.80 -7.90
C THR A 516 -28.35 -8.95 -9.11
N MET A 517 -27.42 -8.12 -9.57
CA MET A 517 -27.57 -7.35 -10.81
C MET A 517 -27.79 -8.27 -12.01
N GLU A 518 -27.12 -9.42 -12.06
CA GLU A 518 -27.28 -10.41 -13.14
C GLU A 518 -28.72 -10.95 -13.25
N HIS A 519 -29.39 -11.12 -12.10
CA HIS A 519 -30.80 -11.50 -12.07
C HIS A 519 -31.69 -10.35 -12.57
N MET A 520 -31.41 -9.12 -12.18
CA MET A 520 -32.19 -7.96 -12.62
C MET A 520 -32.03 -7.66 -14.11
N LEU A 521 -30.86 -7.94 -14.70
CA LEU A 521 -30.61 -7.78 -16.14
C LEU A 521 -31.38 -8.77 -17.04
N GLN A 522 -32.00 -9.81 -16.47
CA GLN A 522 -32.91 -10.70 -17.19
C GLN A 522 -34.25 -10.03 -17.54
N LEU A 523 -34.58 -8.94 -16.86
CA LEU A 523 -35.79 -8.16 -17.12
C LEU A 523 -35.53 -7.18 -18.28
N SER A 524 -36.43 -7.16 -19.26
CA SER A 524 -36.32 -6.33 -20.45
C SER A 524 -36.14 -4.85 -20.12
N GLU A 525 -36.95 -4.32 -19.20
CA GLU A 525 -36.92 -2.92 -18.80
C GLU A 525 -35.56 -2.50 -18.21
N VAL A 526 -34.93 -3.41 -17.43
CA VAL A 526 -33.60 -3.15 -16.85
C VAL A 526 -32.52 -3.23 -17.93
N SER A 527 -32.57 -4.28 -18.75
CA SER A 527 -31.61 -4.49 -19.85
C SER A 527 -31.67 -3.34 -20.86
N ASP A 528 -32.86 -2.85 -21.19
CA ASP A 528 -33.06 -1.76 -22.15
C ASP A 528 -32.57 -0.41 -21.55
N PHE A 529 -32.86 -0.14 -20.29
CA PHE A 529 -32.31 1.04 -19.60
C PHE A 529 -30.79 1.04 -19.62
N VAL A 530 -30.15 -0.11 -19.33
CA VAL A 530 -28.68 -0.25 -19.33
C VAL A 530 -28.11 0.01 -20.74
N LYS A 531 -28.75 -0.51 -21.80
CA LYS A 531 -28.33 -0.30 -23.19
C LYS A 531 -28.51 1.16 -23.63
N GLU A 532 -29.67 1.75 -23.35
CA GLU A 532 -30.01 3.13 -23.72
C GLU A 532 -29.01 4.12 -23.11
N HIS A 533 -28.69 3.95 -21.82
CA HIS A 533 -27.77 4.83 -21.08
C HIS A 533 -26.31 4.39 -21.17
N LYS A 534 -25.99 3.32 -21.94
CA LYS A 534 -24.64 2.75 -22.13
C LYS A 534 -23.90 2.52 -20.80
N LEU A 535 -24.62 2.01 -19.80
CA LEU A 535 -24.05 1.79 -18.49
C LEU A 535 -23.02 0.65 -18.52
N ASN A 536 -21.84 0.91 -17.96
CA ASN A 536 -20.79 -0.09 -17.86
C ASN A 536 -20.88 -0.87 -16.52
N ARG A 537 -20.08 -1.93 -16.41
CA ARG A 537 -20.06 -2.81 -15.23
C ARG A 537 -19.76 -2.07 -13.94
N GLU A 538 -18.83 -1.10 -13.94
CA GLU A 538 -18.48 -0.32 -12.73
C GLU A 538 -19.66 0.48 -12.19
N VAL A 539 -20.47 1.07 -13.07
CA VAL A 539 -21.68 1.81 -12.70
C VAL A 539 -22.72 0.88 -12.08
N LEU A 540 -22.93 -0.30 -12.69
CA LEU A 540 -23.90 -1.30 -12.20
C LEU A 540 -23.49 -1.86 -10.85
N GLU A 541 -22.21 -2.19 -10.67
CA GLU A 541 -21.65 -2.68 -9.40
C GLU A 541 -21.78 -1.62 -8.30
N GLN A 542 -21.43 -0.36 -8.62
CA GLN A 542 -21.57 0.75 -7.70
C GLN A 542 -23.02 0.94 -7.25
N ALA A 543 -23.98 0.85 -8.19
CA ALA A 543 -25.40 0.97 -7.89
C ALA A 543 -25.89 -0.21 -7.01
N GLU A 544 -25.49 -1.44 -7.31
CA GLU A 544 -25.82 -2.62 -6.50
C GLU A 544 -25.33 -2.47 -5.06
N ILE A 545 -24.06 -2.08 -4.88
CA ILE A 545 -23.48 -1.87 -3.54
C ILE A 545 -24.22 -0.78 -2.79
N GLN A 546 -24.51 0.36 -3.42
CA GLN A 546 -25.23 1.45 -2.78
C GLN A 546 -26.65 1.06 -2.35
N VAL A 547 -27.38 0.28 -3.15
CA VAL A 547 -28.73 -0.20 -2.79
C VAL A 547 -28.65 -1.19 -1.63
N LYS A 548 -27.83 -2.23 -1.74
CA LYS A 548 -27.79 -3.32 -0.76
C LYS A 548 -27.17 -2.93 0.57
N TYR A 549 -26.17 -2.07 0.56
CA TYR A 549 -25.42 -1.69 1.76
C TYR A 549 -25.78 -0.30 2.29
N SER A 550 -26.84 0.35 1.77
CA SER A 550 -27.25 1.70 2.15
C SER A 550 -27.40 1.91 3.66
N GLY A 551 -28.02 0.96 4.37
CA GLY A 551 -28.19 1.02 5.82
C GLY A 551 -26.87 0.96 6.59
N TYR A 552 -25.95 0.09 6.17
CA TYR A 552 -24.62 -0.02 6.77
C TYR A 552 -23.78 1.23 6.51
N ILE A 553 -23.80 1.74 5.28
CA ILE A 553 -23.08 2.96 4.87
C ILE A 553 -23.57 4.16 5.71
N GLN A 554 -24.89 4.34 5.84
CA GLN A 554 -25.47 5.42 6.64
C GLN A 554 -25.12 5.32 8.12
N LYS A 555 -25.15 4.10 8.69
CA LYS A 555 -24.79 3.87 10.09
C LYS A 555 -23.31 4.21 10.33
N GLU A 556 -22.43 3.74 9.46
CA GLU A 556 -20.99 3.98 9.59
C GLU A 556 -20.66 5.47 9.40
N LYS A 557 -21.31 6.15 8.44
CA LYS A 557 -21.19 7.60 8.26
C LYS A 557 -21.59 8.38 9.51
N LYS A 558 -22.74 8.05 10.12
CA LYS A 558 -23.16 8.67 11.40
C LYS A 558 -22.14 8.43 12.53
N ASN A 559 -21.50 7.28 12.56
CA ASN A 559 -20.46 6.98 13.56
C ASN A 559 -19.19 7.81 13.30
N ALA A 560 -18.77 7.93 12.03
CA ALA A 560 -17.66 8.79 11.64
C ALA A 560 -17.91 10.26 12.01
N ASP A 561 -19.10 10.78 11.70
CA ASP A 561 -19.50 12.16 12.04
C ASP A 561 -19.46 12.44 13.55
N LYS A 562 -19.80 11.45 14.38
CA LYS A 562 -19.69 11.58 15.85
C LYS A 562 -18.24 11.69 16.33
N LEU A 563 -17.33 10.90 15.75
CA LEU A 563 -15.91 10.91 16.12
C LEU A 563 -15.16 12.12 15.57
N GLN A 564 -15.65 12.73 14.47
CA GLN A 564 -15.09 13.99 13.97
C GLN A 564 -15.16 15.12 15.00
N ARG A 565 -16.06 15.08 15.97
CA ARG A 565 -16.09 16.07 17.06
C ARG A 565 -14.79 16.08 17.87
N LEU A 566 -14.21 14.91 18.13
CA LEU A 566 -12.92 14.80 18.82
C LEU A 566 -11.73 15.19 17.92
N GLU A 567 -11.83 14.99 16.62
CA GLU A 567 -10.85 15.46 15.63
C GLU A 567 -10.82 17.00 15.53
N ASN A 568 -11.95 17.64 15.79
CA ASN A 568 -12.04 19.10 15.75
C ASN A 568 -11.52 19.77 17.03
N ILE A 569 -11.29 19.03 18.11
CA ILE A 569 -10.67 19.56 19.34
C ILE A 569 -9.16 19.52 19.18
N LYS A 570 -8.61 20.66 18.78
CA LYS A 570 -7.16 20.81 18.60
C LYS A 570 -6.44 20.98 19.92
N ILE A 571 -5.27 20.37 20.03
CA ILE A 571 -4.30 20.57 21.12
C ILE A 571 -3.24 21.55 20.59
N HIS A 572 -2.95 22.59 21.35
CA HIS A 572 -1.95 23.58 20.96
C HIS A 572 -0.55 22.95 20.93
N GLU A 573 0.29 23.36 19.97
CA GLU A 573 1.65 22.79 19.84
C GLU A 573 2.50 22.97 21.12
N ASP A 574 2.33 24.11 21.82
CA ASP A 574 3.03 24.41 23.07
C ASP A 574 2.35 23.83 24.33
N PHE A 575 1.39 22.91 24.17
CA PHE A 575 0.66 22.35 25.30
C PHE A 575 1.62 21.62 26.26
N ASP A 576 1.62 22.03 27.53
CA ASP A 576 2.51 21.48 28.54
C ASP A 576 1.87 20.33 29.32
N TYR A 577 2.13 19.11 28.87
CA TYR A 577 1.62 17.89 29.49
C TYR A 577 2.20 17.64 30.89
N SER A 578 3.35 18.27 31.26
CA SER A 578 3.96 18.11 32.57
C SER A 578 3.11 18.65 33.72
N LYS A 579 2.25 19.63 33.42
CA LYS A 579 1.30 20.23 34.38
C LYS A 579 0.15 19.32 34.75
N LEU A 580 -0.12 18.28 33.96
CA LEU A 580 -1.23 17.36 34.16
C LEU A 580 -0.82 16.17 35.05
N LYS A 581 -0.75 16.41 36.36
CA LYS A 581 -0.38 15.37 37.33
C LYS A 581 -1.37 14.20 37.40
N SER A 582 -2.61 14.40 36.96
CA SER A 582 -3.66 13.37 36.93
C SER A 582 -3.57 12.43 35.73
N LEU A 583 -2.70 12.69 34.75
CA LEU A 583 -2.38 11.73 33.70
C LEU A 583 -1.50 10.60 34.25
N SER A 584 -1.67 9.39 33.72
CA SER A 584 -0.73 8.32 33.97
C SER A 584 0.69 8.72 33.52
N TYR A 585 1.71 8.18 34.16
CA TYR A 585 3.11 8.48 33.80
C TYR A 585 3.38 8.15 32.35
N GLU A 586 2.95 6.97 31.89
CA GLU A 586 3.11 6.52 30.51
C GLU A 586 2.38 7.44 29.52
N ALA A 587 1.12 7.80 29.79
CA ALA A 587 0.36 8.70 28.90
C ALA A 587 1.04 10.06 28.80
N ARG A 588 1.51 10.62 29.89
CA ARG A 588 2.18 11.93 29.92
C ARG A 588 3.48 11.90 29.11
N GLU A 589 4.32 10.88 29.28
CA GLU A 589 5.56 10.71 28.53
C GLU A 589 5.29 10.59 27.03
N LYS A 590 4.34 9.72 26.64
CA LYS A 590 4.00 9.52 25.23
C LYS A 590 3.34 10.73 24.57
N LEU A 591 2.44 11.41 25.28
CA LEU A 591 1.83 12.65 24.80
C LEU A 591 2.87 13.76 24.60
N GLN A 592 3.84 13.87 25.50
CA GLN A 592 4.95 14.82 25.40
C GLN A 592 5.86 14.52 24.21
N ALA A 593 6.16 13.24 23.94
CA ALA A 593 7.02 12.82 22.84
C ALA A 593 6.32 12.92 21.48
N ILE A 594 5.07 12.46 21.39
CA ILE A 594 4.34 12.39 20.11
C ILE A 594 3.73 13.73 19.72
N ARG A 595 3.32 14.56 20.70
CA ARG A 595 2.70 15.87 20.45
C ARG A 595 1.49 15.78 19.53
N PRO A 596 0.43 15.05 19.89
CA PRO A 596 -0.76 14.92 19.02
C PRO A 596 -1.42 16.28 18.80
N VAL A 597 -1.93 16.50 17.59
CA VAL A 597 -2.56 17.78 17.19
C VAL A 597 -4.04 17.85 17.60
N THR A 598 -4.68 16.68 17.84
CA THR A 598 -6.10 16.61 18.24
C THR A 598 -6.32 15.63 19.39
N ILE A 599 -7.45 15.80 20.09
CA ILE A 599 -7.85 14.85 21.15
C ILE A 599 -8.07 13.44 20.59
N SER A 600 -8.62 13.33 19.39
CA SER A 600 -8.80 12.04 18.75
C SER A 600 -7.47 11.33 18.46
N GLN A 601 -6.43 12.06 18.05
CA GLN A 601 -5.08 11.51 17.91
C GLN A 601 -4.50 11.07 19.25
N ALA A 602 -4.64 11.91 20.28
CA ALA A 602 -4.21 11.56 21.63
C ALA A 602 -4.84 10.25 22.11
N SER A 603 -6.12 10.02 21.81
CA SER A 603 -6.84 8.79 22.19
C SER A 603 -6.37 7.52 21.48
N ARG A 604 -5.66 7.65 20.34
CA ARG A 604 -5.11 6.52 19.58
C ARG A 604 -3.69 6.14 19.94
N ILE A 605 -3.02 6.96 20.75
CA ILE A 605 -1.67 6.67 21.24
C ILE A 605 -1.72 5.48 22.19
N SER A 606 -0.91 4.46 21.93
CA SER A 606 -0.80 3.29 22.79
C SER A 606 -0.32 3.71 24.20
N GLY A 607 -1.04 3.30 25.25
CA GLY A 607 -0.75 3.70 26.62
C GLY A 607 -1.50 4.96 27.09
N VAL A 608 -2.29 5.62 26.23
CA VAL A 608 -3.22 6.69 26.62
C VAL A 608 -4.61 6.09 26.80
N SER A 609 -5.12 6.12 28.01
CA SER A 609 -6.43 5.56 28.39
C SER A 609 -7.59 6.53 28.16
N PRO A 610 -8.86 6.06 28.11
CA PRO A 610 -10.01 6.94 28.08
C PRO A 610 -10.08 7.91 29.28
N SER A 611 -9.58 7.53 30.45
CA SER A 611 -9.48 8.42 31.60
C SER A 611 -8.46 9.53 31.40
N ASP A 612 -7.32 9.25 30.76
CA ASP A 612 -6.33 10.29 30.40
C ASP A 612 -6.93 11.30 29.41
N ILE A 613 -7.73 10.84 28.45
CA ILE A 613 -8.45 11.71 27.51
C ILE A 613 -9.45 12.60 28.24
N SER A 614 -10.18 12.06 29.21
CA SER A 614 -11.10 12.85 30.03
C SER A 614 -10.39 13.94 30.82
N VAL A 615 -9.21 13.64 31.38
CA VAL A 615 -8.36 14.63 32.06
C VAL A 615 -7.92 15.74 31.11
N LEU A 616 -7.50 15.40 29.87
CA LEU A 616 -7.15 16.38 28.85
C LEU A 616 -8.32 17.30 28.51
N LEU A 617 -9.51 16.72 28.25
CA LEU A 617 -10.71 17.49 27.92
C LEU A 617 -11.10 18.48 29.03
N VAL A 618 -11.11 18.00 30.30
CA VAL A 618 -11.44 18.86 31.45
C VAL A 618 -10.41 20.00 31.60
N PHE A 619 -9.13 19.71 31.44
CA PHE A 619 -8.07 20.74 31.53
C PHE A 619 -8.17 21.76 30.40
N MET A 620 -8.62 21.37 29.23
CA MET A 620 -8.84 22.25 28.08
C MET A 620 -10.20 22.99 28.15
N GLY A 621 -10.96 22.82 29.21
CA GLY A 621 -12.26 23.49 29.41
C GLY A 621 -13.38 22.96 28.50
N ARG A 622 -13.33 21.67 28.13
CA ARG A 622 -14.25 21.01 27.21
C ARG A 622 -15.04 19.89 27.90
#